data_0384a8cacee88cf3c75687b5de36bea9
#
_entry.id   0384a8cacee88cf3c75687b5de36bea9
#
_cell.length_a   1.000
_cell.length_b   1.000
_cell.length_c   1.000
_cell.angle_alpha   90.00
_cell.angle_beta   90.00
_cell.angle_gamma   90.00
#
_symmetry.space_group_name_H-M   'P 1'
#
loop_
_entity.id
_entity.type
_entity.pdbx_description
1 polymer ?
#
loop_
_entity_poly.entity_id
_entity_poly.type
_entity_poly.pdbx_seq_one_letter_code
_entity_poly.pdbx_strand_id
1 'polypeptide(L)'
;PHLPPHFTDVPEHPVANGLKPFQVDDEWYYHMRFVDDMKGVTPILADLPPPNTLRRPDGPRSGNPSVRRAVAAGEKQVVAWAYERPSGGRGFGFTGAHNHVSWLDENFRKVVLNGILWTAHVEVPEGGCPSPVVSDVQIQANLDPVVHKQKVSK
;
A
#
# COMPACT_ATOMS: atom_id res chain seq x y z
N PRO A 1 6.41 18.91 -5.45
CA PRO A 1 7.06 17.64 -5.21
C PRO A 1 6.09 16.73 -4.47
N HIS A 2 5.87 15.54 -4.98
CA HIS A 2 5.16 14.47 -4.29
C HIS A 2 6.12 13.96 -3.21
N LEU A 3 5.75 14.10 -1.94
CA LEU A 3 6.47 13.43 -0.87
C LEU A 3 5.85 12.02 -0.78
N PRO A 4 6.63 10.96 -0.96
CA PRO A 4 6.15 9.61 -0.78
C PRO A 4 5.72 9.38 0.68
N PRO A 5 4.75 8.51 0.96
CA PRO A 5 4.35 8.18 2.32
C PRO A 5 5.51 7.57 3.10
N HIS A 6 5.58 7.90 4.38
CA HIS A 6 6.60 7.42 5.29
C HIS A 6 5.97 6.55 6.37
N PHE A 7 6.02 5.26 6.20
CA PHE A 7 5.45 4.28 7.11
C PHE A 7 6.38 4.06 8.30
N THR A 8 6.11 4.78 9.40
CA THR A 8 6.92 4.73 10.64
C THR A 8 6.31 3.82 11.69
N ASP A 9 4.98 3.71 11.70
CA ASP A 9 4.25 2.97 12.71
C ASP A 9 4.00 1.56 12.19
N VAL A 10 4.77 0.61 12.72
CA VAL A 10 4.66 -0.81 12.39
C VAL A 10 3.86 -1.48 13.52
N PRO A 11 2.65 -2.00 13.25
CA PRO A 11 1.83 -2.64 14.27
C PRO A 11 2.38 -4.01 14.67
N GLU A 12 2.04 -4.46 15.87
CA GLU A 12 2.29 -5.84 16.31
C GLU A 12 1.28 -6.78 15.65
N HIS A 13 1.62 -7.28 14.46
CA HIS A 13 0.78 -8.18 13.67
C HIS A 13 1.65 -9.03 12.74
N PRO A 14 1.33 -10.34 12.48
CA PRO A 14 2.16 -11.18 11.62
C PRO A 14 2.45 -10.62 10.23
N VAL A 15 1.50 -9.91 9.61
CA VAL A 15 1.70 -9.24 8.31
C VAL A 15 2.79 -8.16 8.38
N ALA A 16 3.03 -7.61 9.57
CA ALA A 16 4.05 -6.58 9.79
C ALA A 16 5.39 -7.13 10.28
N ASN A 17 5.52 -8.45 10.46
CA ASN A 17 6.75 -9.08 10.92
C ASN A 17 7.96 -8.67 10.08
N GLY A 18 9.02 -8.27 10.76
CA GLY A 18 10.30 -7.90 10.13
C GLY A 18 10.27 -6.63 9.29
N LEU A 19 9.17 -5.88 9.27
CA LEU A 19 9.13 -4.55 8.65
C LEU A 19 9.95 -3.56 9.47
N LYS A 20 10.60 -2.66 8.77
CA LYS A 20 11.26 -1.47 9.33
C LYS A 20 10.57 -0.23 8.79
N PRO A 21 10.71 0.93 9.42
CA PRO A 21 10.27 2.19 8.81
C PRO A 21 10.81 2.32 7.39
N PHE A 22 9.93 2.63 6.44
CA PHE A 22 10.31 2.74 5.02
C PHE A 22 9.47 3.77 4.28
N GLN A 23 9.92 4.12 3.10
CA GLN A 23 9.30 5.10 2.24
C GLN A 23 9.36 4.62 0.79
N VAL A 24 8.21 4.56 0.12
CA VAL A 24 8.12 4.14 -1.28
C VAL A 24 7.20 5.07 -2.04
N ASP A 25 7.71 5.63 -3.14
CA ASP A 25 6.92 6.45 -4.06
C ASP A 25 6.09 5.55 -4.96
N ASP A 26 4.79 5.53 -4.71
CA ASP A 26 3.82 4.74 -5.47
C ASP A 26 2.50 5.51 -5.60
N GLU A 27 1.60 5.05 -6.45
CA GLU A 27 0.23 5.53 -6.51
C GLU A 27 -0.62 4.83 -5.43
N TRP A 28 -0.60 5.40 -4.23
CA TRP A 28 -1.35 4.87 -3.11
C TRP A 28 -2.80 5.35 -3.14
N TYR A 29 -3.75 4.40 -3.14
CA TYR A 29 -5.17 4.69 -2.97
C TYR A 29 -5.54 4.69 -1.50
N TYR A 30 -6.20 5.74 -1.05
CA TYR A 30 -6.61 5.93 0.34
C TYR A 30 -8.10 6.27 0.46
N HIS A 31 -8.58 6.47 1.69
CA HIS A 31 -9.98 6.66 2.03
C HIS A 31 -10.83 5.42 1.70
N MET A 32 -10.31 4.25 2.03
CA MET A 32 -11.02 2.98 1.93
C MET A 32 -12.22 2.96 2.86
N ARG A 33 -13.25 2.21 2.49
CA ARG A 33 -14.40 1.95 3.35
C ARG A 33 -14.18 0.65 4.07
N PHE A 34 -14.20 0.72 5.40
CA PHE A 34 -14.11 -0.45 6.27
C PHE A 34 -15.47 -0.76 6.90
N VAL A 35 -15.56 -1.92 7.54
CA VAL A 35 -16.69 -2.26 8.42
C VAL A 35 -16.77 -1.26 9.57
N ASP A 36 -17.95 -1.13 10.18
CA ASP A 36 -18.17 -0.23 11.32
C ASP A 36 -17.18 -0.53 12.44
N ASP A 37 -16.67 0.52 13.03
CA ASP A 37 -15.68 0.48 14.13
C ASP A 37 -14.40 -0.31 13.81
N MET A 38 -14.06 -0.49 12.53
CA MET A 38 -12.88 -1.28 12.09
C MET A 38 -12.86 -2.70 12.68
N LYS A 39 -14.02 -3.29 13.01
CA LYS A 39 -14.10 -4.58 13.68
C LYS A 39 -13.41 -5.70 12.90
N GLY A 40 -12.36 -6.27 13.52
CA GLY A 40 -11.51 -7.29 12.89
C GLY A 40 -10.52 -6.75 11.85
N VAL A 41 -10.47 -5.44 11.63
CA VAL A 41 -9.50 -4.80 10.74
C VAL A 41 -8.32 -4.27 11.54
N THR A 42 -7.12 -4.68 11.15
CA THR A 42 -5.86 -4.14 11.68
C THR A 42 -5.17 -3.34 10.58
N PRO A 43 -5.01 -2.01 10.73
CA PRO A 43 -4.17 -1.22 9.84
C PRO A 43 -2.72 -1.72 9.89
N ILE A 44 -2.15 -1.99 8.72
CA ILE A 44 -0.75 -2.45 8.60
C ILE A 44 0.14 -1.29 8.13
N LEU A 45 -0.29 -0.56 7.11
CA LEU A 45 0.38 0.65 6.64
C LEU A 45 -0.63 1.79 6.61
N ALA A 46 -0.27 2.90 7.23
CA ALA A 46 -1.06 4.12 7.21
C ALA A 46 -0.14 5.34 7.28
N ASP A 47 -0.50 6.39 6.55
CA ASP A 47 0.19 7.68 6.62
C ASP A 47 -0.78 8.82 6.31
N LEU A 48 -0.35 10.05 6.58
CA LEU A 48 -1.10 11.24 6.28
C LEU A 48 -0.85 11.65 4.81
N PRO A 49 -1.89 11.69 3.96
CA PRO A 49 -1.74 12.12 2.59
C PRO A 49 -1.17 13.54 2.49
N PRO A 50 -0.33 13.83 1.49
CA PRO A 50 0.29 15.15 1.37
C PRO A 50 -0.77 16.24 1.10
N PRO A 51 -0.57 17.48 1.60
CA PRO A 51 -1.56 18.59 1.51
C PRO A 51 -2.01 18.94 0.09
N ASN A 52 -1.21 18.63 -0.92
CA ASN A 52 -1.57 18.87 -2.31
C ASN A 52 -2.78 18.03 -2.77
N THR A 53 -3.02 16.89 -2.15
CA THR A 53 -4.18 16.03 -2.44
C THR A 53 -5.50 16.71 -2.04
N LEU A 54 -5.47 17.66 -1.10
CA LEU A 54 -6.63 18.43 -0.66
C LEU A 54 -7.11 19.47 -1.68
N ARG A 55 -6.29 19.79 -2.68
CA ARG A 55 -6.57 20.84 -3.68
C ARG A 55 -7.39 20.35 -4.87
N ARG A 56 -7.59 19.04 -4.99
CA ARG A 56 -8.39 18.49 -6.09
C ARG A 56 -9.86 18.89 -5.93
N PRO A 57 -10.54 19.30 -7.01
CA PRO A 57 -11.97 19.59 -6.98
C PRO A 57 -12.77 18.32 -6.66
N ASP A 58 -13.99 18.50 -6.15
CA ASP A 58 -14.88 17.38 -5.89
C ASP A 58 -15.28 16.65 -7.17
N GLY A 59 -15.35 15.33 -7.11
CA GLY A 59 -15.73 14.52 -8.26
C GLY A 59 -15.55 13.02 -8.02
N PRO A 60 -16.12 12.17 -8.89
CA PRO A 60 -16.13 10.72 -8.70
C PRO A 60 -14.75 10.06 -8.76
N ARG A 61 -13.76 10.76 -9.34
CA ARG A 61 -12.35 10.31 -9.44
C ARG A 61 -11.38 11.40 -9.01
N SER A 62 -11.78 12.23 -8.06
CA SER A 62 -11.02 13.38 -7.64
C SER A 62 -11.12 13.55 -6.12
N GLY A 63 -11.13 14.79 -5.60
CA GLY A 63 -11.31 15.04 -4.18
C GLY A 63 -12.75 14.88 -3.71
N ASN A 64 -12.92 14.79 -2.40
CA ASN A 64 -14.24 14.91 -1.77
C ASN A 64 -14.12 15.60 -0.38
N PRO A 65 -15.23 16.19 0.14
CA PRO A 65 -15.21 16.90 1.41
C PRO A 65 -14.84 16.02 2.61
N SER A 66 -15.20 14.74 2.60
CA SER A 66 -14.88 13.83 3.71
C SER A 66 -13.40 13.57 3.82
N VAL A 67 -12.72 13.32 2.67
CA VAL A 67 -11.27 13.17 2.62
C VAL A 67 -10.58 14.43 3.13
N ARG A 68 -11.02 15.61 2.67
CA ARG A 68 -10.42 16.87 3.10
C ARG A 68 -10.55 17.09 4.62
N ARG A 69 -11.70 16.76 5.19
CA ARG A 69 -11.90 16.85 6.66
C ARG A 69 -10.97 15.88 7.41
N ALA A 70 -10.93 14.61 7.00
CA ALA A 70 -10.10 13.59 7.64
C ALA A 70 -8.60 13.97 7.60
N VAL A 71 -8.10 14.34 6.42
CA VAL A 71 -6.69 14.73 6.28
C VAL A 71 -6.38 16.04 7.03
N ALA A 72 -7.29 17.03 7.01
CA ALA A 72 -7.13 18.26 7.77
C ALA A 72 -7.15 18.02 9.30
N ALA A 73 -7.86 17.02 9.77
CA ALA A 73 -7.86 16.58 11.16
C ALA A 73 -6.62 15.76 11.55
N GLY A 74 -5.70 15.48 10.61
CA GLY A 74 -4.51 14.67 10.85
C GLY A 74 -4.79 13.16 10.91
N GLU A 75 -5.92 12.71 10.37
CA GLU A 75 -6.27 11.30 10.33
C GLU A 75 -5.42 10.56 9.29
N LYS A 76 -4.55 9.66 9.75
CA LYS A 76 -3.78 8.79 8.88
C LYS A 76 -4.72 7.91 8.05
N GLN A 77 -4.41 7.78 6.79
CA GLN A 77 -5.18 7.01 5.84
C GLN A 77 -4.57 5.63 5.67
N VAL A 78 -5.38 4.59 5.87
CA VAL A 78 -4.93 3.20 5.76
C VAL A 78 -4.80 2.81 4.30
N VAL A 79 -3.63 2.27 3.93
CA VAL A 79 -3.29 1.83 2.57
C VAL A 79 -2.91 0.35 2.50
N ALA A 80 -2.67 -0.29 3.65
CA ALA A 80 -2.61 -1.74 3.78
C ALA A 80 -3.26 -2.17 5.09
N TRP A 81 -4.00 -3.28 5.07
CA TRP A 81 -4.72 -3.79 6.24
C TRP A 81 -4.85 -5.31 6.24
N ALA A 82 -4.92 -5.89 7.43
CA ALA A 82 -5.34 -7.24 7.67
C ALA A 82 -6.79 -7.25 8.17
N TYR A 83 -7.56 -8.27 7.78
CA TYR A 83 -8.93 -8.46 8.22
C TYR A 83 -9.16 -9.89 8.67
N GLU A 84 -9.59 -10.06 9.91
CA GLU A 84 -10.02 -11.34 10.47
C GLU A 84 -11.54 -11.40 10.55
N ARG A 85 -12.12 -12.32 9.81
CA ARG A 85 -13.56 -12.55 9.84
C ARG A 85 -13.98 -13.29 11.10
N PRO A 86 -15.18 -13.04 11.64
CA PRO A 86 -15.70 -13.81 12.78
C PRO A 86 -15.72 -15.32 12.56
N SER A 87 -15.79 -15.77 11.30
CA SER A 87 -15.74 -17.17 10.90
C SER A 87 -14.33 -17.76 10.80
N GLY A 88 -13.28 -17.00 11.14
CA GLY A 88 -11.89 -17.41 11.07
C GLY A 88 -11.20 -17.20 9.73
N GLY A 89 -11.92 -16.75 8.69
CA GLY A 89 -11.31 -16.40 7.41
C GLY A 89 -10.47 -15.12 7.51
N ARG A 90 -9.38 -15.03 6.75
CA ARG A 90 -8.47 -13.89 6.72
C ARG A 90 -8.50 -13.20 5.38
N GLY A 91 -8.26 -11.89 5.38
CA GLY A 91 -8.11 -11.08 4.18
C GLY A 91 -6.99 -10.06 4.35
N PHE A 92 -6.26 -9.81 3.29
CA PHE A 92 -5.23 -8.77 3.24
C PHE A 92 -5.55 -7.82 2.10
N GLY A 93 -5.55 -6.52 2.38
CA GLY A 93 -5.69 -5.47 1.38
C GLY A 93 -4.45 -4.61 1.31
N PHE A 94 -4.10 -4.22 0.09
CA PHE A 94 -2.92 -3.42 -0.20
C PHE A 94 -3.18 -2.57 -1.44
N THR A 95 -2.96 -1.27 -1.35
CA THR A 95 -3.35 -0.32 -2.40
C THR A 95 -2.20 0.22 -3.24
N GLY A 96 -0.96 -0.17 -2.93
CA GLY A 96 0.21 0.14 -3.74
C GLY A 96 0.37 -0.82 -4.94
N ALA A 97 1.58 -0.83 -5.51
CA ALA A 97 1.99 -1.64 -6.65
C ALA A 97 1.54 -1.12 -8.02
N HIS A 98 1.26 0.17 -8.15
CA HIS A 98 1.13 0.82 -9.46
C HIS A 98 2.49 0.96 -10.13
N ASN A 99 3.49 1.43 -9.38
CA ASN A 99 4.84 1.61 -9.89
C ASN A 99 5.64 0.31 -9.77
N HIS A 100 6.04 -0.28 -10.91
CA HIS A 100 6.79 -1.54 -10.92
C HIS A 100 8.11 -1.45 -10.13
N VAL A 101 8.76 -0.30 -10.15
CA VAL A 101 10.00 -0.01 -9.40
C VAL A 101 9.83 -0.14 -7.87
N SER A 102 8.63 -0.01 -7.33
CA SER A 102 8.36 -0.17 -5.90
C SER A 102 8.75 -1.55 -5.38
N TRP A 103 8.78 -2.57 -6.25
CA TRP A 103 9.22 -3.92 -5.89
C TRP A 103 10.72 -4.06 -5.61
N LEU A 104 11.52 -3.01 -5.85
CA LEU A 104 12.94 -2.96 -5.43
C LEU A 104 13.07 -2.80 -3.90
N ASP A 105 12.08 -2.20 -3.23
CA ASP A 105 12.11 -2.05 -1.77
C ASP A 105 11.81 -3.38 -1.07
N GLU A 106 12.64 -3.75 -0.11
CA GLU A 106 12.50 -5.00 0.64
C GLU A 106 11.25 -5.02 1.51
N ASN A 107 10.93 -3.91 2.21
CA ASN A 107 9.77 -3.84 3.09
C ASN A 107 8.46 -3.88 2.28
N PHE A 108 8.48 -3.28 1.09
CA PHE A 108 7.35 -3.35 0.16
C PHE A 108 7.06 -4.79 -0.27
N ARG A 109 8.09 -5.56 -0.65
CA ARG A 109 7.93 -6.99 -0.96
C ARG A 109 7.51 -7.78 0.28
N LYS A 110 8.16 -7.51 1.41
CA LYS A 110 7.94 -8.23 2.68
C LYS A 110 6.50 -8.11 3.15
N VAL A 111 5.90 -6.93 3.17
CA VAL A 111 4.50 -6.75 3.61
C VAL A 111 3.52 -7.53 2.74
N VAL A 112 3.76 -7.59 1.43
CA VAL A 112 2.90 -8.34 0.50
C VAL A 112 3.06 -9.84 0.69
N LEU A 113 4.30 -10.33 0.79
CA LEU A 113 4.59 -11.76 1.02
C LEU A 113 4.05 -12.23 2.37
N ASN A 114 4.24 -11.44 3.43
CA ASN A 114 3.66 -11.72 4.74
C ASN A 114 2.12 -11.80 4.66
N GLY A 115 1.49 -10.86 3.94
CA GLY A 115 0.05 -10.86 3.73
C GLY A 115 -0.45 -12.12 3.02
N ILE A 116 0.28 -12.63 2.03
CA ILE A 116 -0.03 -13.88 1.32
C ILE A 116 0.08 -15.07 2.28
N LEU A 117 1.18 -15.22 3.02
CA LEU A 117 1.35 -16.29 3.98
C LEU A 117 0.26 -16.28 5.05
N TRP A 118 0.02 -15.12 5.63
CA TRP A 118 -0.96 -14.97 6.69
C TRP A 118 -2.39 -15.29 6.24
N THR A 119 -2.79 -14.86 5.04
CA THR A 119 -4.13 -15.18 4.49
C THR A 119 -4.27 -16.66 4.16
N ALA A 120 -3.18 -17.33 3.82
CA ALA A 120 -3.13 -18.77 3.60
C ALA A 120 -3.06 -19.58 4.91
N HIS A 121 -3.14 -18.93 6.09
CA HIS A 121 -2.94 -19.55 7.41
C HIS A 121 -1.57 -20.23 7.57
N VAL A 122 -0.56 -19.77 6.83
CA VAL A 122 0.83 -20.18 7.00
C VAL A 122 1.49 -19.24 8.01
N GLU A 123 2.34 -19.79 8.86
CA GLU A 123 3.11 -19.00 9.83
C GLU A 123 4.02 -18.01 9.11
N VAL A 124 3.96 -16.75 9.55
CA VAL A 124 4.86 -15.69 9.06
C VAL A 124 6.06 -15.62 10.01
N PRO A 125 7.30 -15.81 9.52
CA PRO A 125 8.49 -15.71 10.37
C PRO A 125 8.59 -14.36 11.09
N GLU A 126 9.21 -14.32 12.27
CA GLU A 126 9.42 -13.05 13.03
C GLU A 126 10.15 -11.99 12.21
N GLY A 127 11.14 -12.37 11.42
CA GLY A 127 11.88 -11.50 10.50
C GLY A 127 11.13 -11.15 9.21
N GLY A 128 9.88 -11.65 9.07
CA GLY A 128 9.10 -11.57 7.84
C GLY A 128 9.51 -12.60 6.80
N CYS A 129 8.70 -12.75 5.76
CA CYS A 129 8.99 -13.65 4.65
C CYS A 129 10.26 -13.17 3.92
N PRO A 130 11.31 -14.01 3.81
CA PRO A 130 12.51 -13.64 3.09
C PRO A 130 12.23 -13.54 1.59
N SER A 131 12.86 -12.55 0.95
CA SER A 131 12.88 -12.44 -0.50
C SER A 131 14.29 -12.10 -0.98
N PRO A 132 14.69 -12.59 -2.17
CA PRO A 132 16.00 -12.21 -2.72
C PRO A 132 16.04 -10.71 -3.00
N VAL A 133 17.25 -10.16 -3.01
CA VAL A 133 17.47 -8.81 -3.51
C VAL A 133 17.13 -8.79 -5.00
N VAL A 134 16.27 -7.87 -5.40
CA VAL A 134 15.87 -7.68 -6.80
C VAL A 134 16.71 -6.54 -7.38
N SER A 135 17.30 -6.76 -8.55
CA SER A 135 18.10 -5.75 -9.26
C SER A 135 17.24 -4.96 -10.25
N ASP A 136 17.71 -3.76 -10.62
CA ASP A 136 17.09 -2.96 -11.69
C ASP A 136 16.97 -3.74 -13.00
N VAL A 137 17.96 -4.57 -13.34
CA VAL A 137 17.94 -5.41 -14.54
C VAL A 137 16.78 -6.40 -14.50
N GLN A 138 16.54 -7.03 -13.35
CA GLN A 138 15.43 -7.98 -13.18
C GLN A 138 14.07 -7.27 -13.25
N ILE A 139 13.95 -6.09 -12.65
CA ILE A 139 12.73 -5.28 -12.74
C ILE A 139 12.46 -4.89 -14.20
N GLN A 140 13.46 -4.41 -14.94
CA GLN A 140 13.30 -4.01 -16.33
C GLN A 140 13.00 -5.19 -17.27
N ALA A 141 13.62 -6.35 -17.04
CA ALA A 141 13.39 -7.54 -17.84
C ALA A 141 11.94 -8.08 -17.74
N ASN A 142 11.21 -7.69 -16.73
CA ASN A 142 9.83 -8.12 -16.47
C ASN A 142 8.77 -7.15 -17.01
N LEU A 143 9.20 -6.09 -17.69
CA LEU A 143 8.32 -5.10 -18.31
C LEU A 143 8.08 -5.43 -19.79
N ASP A 144 6.85 -5.23 -20.24
CA ASP A 144 6.55 -5.28 -21.66
C ASP A 144 7.29 -4.17 -22.43
N PRO A 145 7.74 -4.42 -23.65
CA PRO A 145 8.34 -3.39 -24.49
C PRO A 145 7.40 -2.20 -24.68
N VAL A 146 7.89 -0.99 -24.43
CA VAL A 146 7.10 0.23 -24.66
C VAL A 146 6.86 0.40 -26.16
N VAL A 147 5.67 0.10 -26.62
CA VAL A 147 5.26 0.37 -28.02
C VAL A 147 4.90 1.86 -28.12
N HIS A 148 5.82 2.67 -28.60
CA HIS A 148 5.53 4.05 -28.96
C HIS A 148 4.54 4.07 -30.15
N LYS A 149 3.26 4.36 -29.87
CA LYS A 149 2.31 4.67 -30.94
C LYS A 149 2.81 5.90 -31.68
N GLN A 150 3.27 5.73 -32.92
CA GLN A 150 3.56 6.86 -33.79
C GLN A 150 2.28 7.71 -33.89
N LYS A 151 2.39 8.98 -33.53
CA LYS A 151 1.32 9.94 -33.80
C LYS A 151 1.18 10.01 -35.35
N VAL A 152 0.13 9.42 -35.88
CA VAL A 152 -0.29 9.69 -37.22
C VAL A 152 -0.75 11.14 -37.28
N SER A 153 0.08 12.03 -37.76
CA SER A 153 -0.29 13.41 -38.11
C SER A 153 -1.36 13.36 -39.20
N LYS A 154 -2.56 13.84 -38.83
CA LYS A 154 -3.62 14.16 -39.80
C LYS A 154 -3.38 15.53 -40.40
#